data_b3d00d64f092d360b72333c32e5824a5
#
_entry.id   b3d00d64f092d360b72333c32e5824a5
#
_cell.length_a   1.000
_cell.length_b   1.000
_cell.length_c   1.000
_cell.angle_alpha   90.00
_cell.angle_beta   90.00
_cell.angle_gamma   90.00
#
_symmetry.space_group_name_H-M   'P 1'
#
loop_
_entity.id
_entity.type
_entity.pdbx_description
1 polymer ?
#
loop_
_entity_poly.entity_id
_entity_poly.type
_entity_poly.pdbx_seq_one_letter_code
_entity_poly.pdbx_strand_id
1 'polypeptide(L)'
;LLLRKNGYVLEQLFSPLIVQTSPEHEELKAICCPSYRPVHGEKNVRAGSESGAMAGSIRAELERGAPMGSGVITKHHSHHYFGFAETQWKLFLKESPRRVKPLLYVYRVLLTGIWLMRTGVIEANLVTLNESFRLPYIADLIERKMKGENTTLTDGDMAFHEKEYERLRAELQVAFEGSELPEVPDEETRAALNDLLVRVRLK
;
A
#
# COMPACT_ATOMS: atom_id res chain seq x y z
N LEU A 1 16.64 -6.01 2.73
CA LEU A 1 15.28 -5.64 3.16
C LEU A 1 14.27 -5.81 2.02
N LEU A 2 14.56 -5.27 0.83
CA LEU A 2 13.67 -5.34 -0.34
C LEU A 2 13.32 -6.77 -0.76
N LEU A 3 14.26 -7.70 -0.65
CA LEU A 3 14.05 -9.12 -0.95
C LEU A 3 13.39 -9.91 0.21
N ARG A 4 13.09 -9.24 1.32
CA ARG A 4 12.45 -9.84 2.50
C ARG A 4 11.02 -9.35 2.63
N LYS A 5 10.07 -9.87 1.99
CA LYS A 5 8.60 -9.75 2.20
C LYS A 5 8.13 -8.56 3.09
N ASN A 6 8.76 -7.38 2.97
CA ASN A 6 8.53 -6.22 3.83
C ASN A 6 7.79 -5.12 3.05
N GLY A 7 6.47 -5.15 3.14
CA GLY A 7 5.60 -4.16 2.50
C GLY A 7 5.88 -2.71 2.94
N TYR A 8 6.30 -2.49 4.19
CA TYR A 8 6.60 -1.15 4.68
C TYR A 8 7.78 -0.50 3.91
N VAL A 9 8.82 -1.26 3.58
CA VAL A 9 9.95 -0.73 2.78
C VAL A 9 9.49 -0.36 1.37
N LEU A 10 8.59 -1.16 0.79
CA LEU A 10 8.00 -0.84 -0.52
C LEU A 10 7.10 0.40 -0.44
N GLU A 11 6.26 0.54 0.58
CA GLU A 11 5.44 1.74 0.79
C GLU A 11 6.30 3.00 0.94
N GLN A 12 7.45 2.91 1.62
CA GLN A 12 8.41 4.01 1.72
C GLN A 12 9.05 4.35 0.37
N LEU A 13 9.48 3.34 -0.37
CA LEU A 13 10.12 3.52 -1.68
C LEU A 13 9.18 4.17 -2.69
N PHE A 14 7.91 3.77 -2.70
CA PHE A 14 6.90 4.28 -3.63
C PHE A 14 6.00 5.40 -3.04
N SER A 15 6.40 5.96 -1.90
CA SER A 15 5.67 7.09 -1.31
C SER A 15 5.64 8.29 -2.26
N PRO A 16 4.49 8.95 -2.44
CA PRO A 16 4.41 10.20 -3.20
C PRO A 16 5.02 11.39 -2.46
N LEU A 17 5.30 11.24 -1.15
CA LEU A 17 5.88 12.29 -0.30
C LEU A 17 7.41 12.26 -0.41
N ILE A 18 7.93 12.68 -1.57
CA ILE A 18 9.37 12.73 -1.84
C ILE A 18 9.85 14.16 -1.67
N VAL A 19 10.77 14.38 -0.73
CA VAL A 19 11.43 15.68 -0.52
C VAL A 19 12.64 15.83 -1.44
N GLN A 20 13.37 14.75 -1.65
CA GLN A 20 14.55 14.71 -2.50
C GLN A 20 14.68 13.31 -3.11
N THR A 21 15.09 13.26 -4.38
CA THR A 21 15.37 12.01 -5.09
C THR A 21 16.76 12.06 -5.73
N SER A 22 17.26 10.91 -6.15
CA SER A 22 18.52 10.77 -6.92
C SER A 22 18.30 9.82 -8.09
N PRO A 23 19.20 9.82 -9.10
CA PRO A 23 19.13 8.85 -10.19
C PRO A 23 19.12 7.39 -9.69
N GLU A 24 19.87 7.09 -8.65
CA GLU A 24 19.92 5.76 -8.04
C GLU A 24 18.61 5.39 -7.34
N HIS A 25 17.91 6.36 -6.76
CA HIS A 25 16.59 6.14 -6.16
C HIS A 25 15.54 5.82 -7.24
N GLU A 26 15.55 6.53 -8.37
CA GLU A 26 14.64 6.24 -9.49
C GLU A 26 14.99 4.89 -10.14
N GLU A 27 16.26 4.56 -10.29
CA GLU A 27 16.71 3.24 -10.76
C GLU A 27 16.23 2.13 -9.81
N LEU A 28 16.36 2.34 -8.49
CA LEU A 28 15.87 1.40 -7.48
C LEU A 28 14.35 1.15 -7.61
N LYS A 29 13.55 2.19 -7.83
CA LYS A 29 12.12 2.06 -8.07
C LYS A 29 11.83 1.23 -9.32
N ALA A 30 12.53 1.50 -10.42
CA ALA A 30 12.36 0.78 -11.68
C ALA A 30 12.71 -0.71 -11.55
N ILE A 31 13.77 -1.04 -10.81
CA ILE A 31 14.15 -2.43 -10.52
C ILE A 31 13.08 -3.11 -9.64
N CYS A 32 12.60 -2.41 -8.60
CA CYS A 32 11.65 -2.97 -7.66
C CYS A 32 10.25 -3.18 -8.25
N CYS A 33 9.86 -2.35 -9.20
CA CYS A 33 8.57 -2.43 -9.89
C CYS A 33 8.76 -2.05 -11.36
N PRO A 34 8.95 -2.99 -12.28
CA PRO A 34 9.17 -2.71 -13.70
C PRO A 34 8.03 -1.96 -14.39
N SER A 35 6.84 -2.01 -13.83
CA SER A 35 5.69 -1.19 -14.26
C SER A 35 5.74 0.26 -13.76
N TYR A 36 6.66 0.59 -12.86
CA TYR A 36 6.85 1.96 -12.39
C TYR A 36 7.24 2.88 -13.56
N ARG A 37 6.53 3.98 -13.70
CA ARG A 37 6.86 5.04 -14.65
C ARG A 37 7.24 6.28 -13.86
N PRO A 38 8.50 6.75 -13.97
CA PRO A 38 8.89 7.98 -13.31
C PRO A 38 8.08 9.16 -13.89
N VAL A 39 7.51 9.93 -13.01
CA VAL A 39 6.86 11.20 -13.40
C VAL A 39 7.97 12.20 -13.67
N HIS A 40 8.46 12.25 -14.90
CA HIS A 40 9.45 13.23 -15.30
C HIS A 40 8.81 14.60 -15.47
N GLY A 41 9.19 15.52 -14.62
CA GLY A 41 9.28 16.93 -14.97
C GLY A 41 8.06 17.79 -14.70
N GLU A 42 7.41 17.70 -13.53
CA GLU A 42 6.68 18.86 -13.04
C GLU A 42 7.14 19.25 -11.63
N LYS A 43 7.71 20.44 -11.59
CA LYS A 43 8.07 21.14 -10.36
C LYS A 43 6.81 21.39 -9.56
N ASN A 44 6.78 20.95 -8.31
CA ASN A 44 5.95 21.50 -7.26
C ASN A 44 4.57 21.99 -7.67
N VAL A 45 3.57 21.15 -7.62
CA VAL A 45 2.19 21.62 -7.54
C VAL A 45 1.44 20.88 -6.44
N ARG A 46 1.02 21.66 -5.47
CA ARG A 46 -0.02 21.49 -4.45
C ARG A 46 -0.73 20.14 -4.44
N ALA A 47 -0.53 19.41 -3.37
CA ALA A 47 -1.36 18.26 -2.98
C ALA A 47 -2.85 18.64 -3.12
N GLY A 48 -3.55 18.06 -4.08
CA GLY A 48 -4.98 18.26 -4.16
C GLY A 48 -5.76 17.71 -5.33
N SER A 49 -5.18 17.42 -6.50
CA SER A 49 -6.02 17.10 -7.66
C SER A 49 -5.54 15.99 -8.62
N GLU A 50 -4.37 15.42 -8.43
CA GLU A 50 -3.82 14.45 -9.39
C GLU A 50 -4.00 12.97 -9.00
N SER A 51 -4.45 12.67 -7.78
CA SER A 51 -4.70 11.32 -7.30
C SER A 51 -5.74 10.56 -8.14
N GLY A 52 -6.78 11.25 -8.60
CA GLY A 52 -7.83 10.65 -9.41
C GLY A 52 -7.40 10.23 -10.82
N ALA A 53 -6.48 10.97 -11.45
CA ALA A 53 -5.98 10.68 -12.79
C ALA A 53 -5.08 9.43 -12.79
N MET A 54 -4.29 9.23 -11.73
CA MET A 54 -3.40 8.08 -11.58
C MET A 54 -4.19 6.79 -11.29
N ALA A 55 -5.20 6.83 -10.42
CA ALA A 55 -6.11 5.71 -10.17
C ALA A 55 -6.89 5.29 -11.43
N GLY A 56 -7.32 6.25 -12.24
CA GLY A 56 -7.97 6.00 -13.53
C GLY A 56 -7.02 5.36 -14.57
N SER A 57 -5.76 5.77 -14.59
CA SER A 57 -4.73 5.19 -15.46
C SER A 57 -4.39 3.74 -15.06
N ILE A 58 -4.19 3.49 -13.78
CA ILE A 58 -3.91 2.15 -13.24
C ILE A 58 -5.09 1.21 -13.52
N ARG A 59 -6.32 1.67 -13.35
CA ARG A 59 -7.52 0.89 -13.65
C ARG A 59 -7.62 0.54 -15.14
N ALA A 60 -7.30 1.48 -16.03
CA ALA A 60 -7.29 1.25 -17.47
C ALA A 60 -6.15 0.31 -17.92
N GLU A 61 -5.05 0.25 -17.20
CA GLU A 61 -3.95 -0.69 -17.43
C GLU A 61 -4.29 -2.11 -16.93
N LEU A 62 -4.97 -2.22 -15.79
CA LEU A 62 -5.50 -3.48 -15.28
C LEU A 62 -6.54 -4.11 -16.24
N GLU A 63 -7.45 -3.28 -16.78
CA GLU A 63 -8.45 -3.70 -17.76
C GLU A 63 -7.82 -4.14 -19.09
N ARG A 64 -6.59 -3.70 -19.40
CA ARG A 64 -5.82 -4.08 -20.59
C ARG A 64 -4.94 -5.32 -20.42
N GLY A 65 -4.95 -5.96 -19.24
CA GLY A 65 -4.15 -7.14 -18.97
C GLY A 65 -2.64 -6.92 -19.09
N ALA A 66 -2.16 -5.73 -18.72
CA ALA A 66 -0.73 -5.48 -18.65
C ALA A 66 -0.07 -6.48 -17.69
N PRO A 67 1.06 -7.12 -18.06
CA PRO A 67 1.72 -8.08 -17.19
C PRO A 67 2.07 -7.39 -15.88
N MET A 68 1.63 -7.97 -14.77
CA MET A 68 2.05 -7.51 -13.45
C MET A 68 3.57 -7.61 -13.38
N GLY A 69 4.25 -6.47 -13.26
CA GLY A 69 5.71 -6.44 -13.21
C GLY A 69 6.21 -7.28 -12.05
N SER A 70 7.10 -8.23 -12.32
CA SER A 70 7.66 -9.08 -11.27
C SER A 70 8.47 -8.27 -10.26
N GLY A 71 9.56 -7.71 -10.64
CA GLY A 71 10.43 -6.95 -9.74
C GLY A 71 10.65 -7.68 -8.42
N VAL A 72 10.63 -6.93 -7.32
CA VAL A 72 10.74 -7.50 -5.97
C VAL A 72 9.39 -7.88 -5.34
N ILE A 73 8.29 -7.50 -6.00
CA ILE A 73 6.95 -7.73 -5.48
C ILE A 73 6.57 -9.20 -5.67
N THR A 74 6.16 -9.83 -4.59
CA THR A 74 5.76 -11.25 -4.59
C THR A 74 4.47 -11.42 -3.79
N LYS A 75 3.73 -12.50 -4.04
CA LYS A 75 2.51 -12.80 -3.28
C LYS A 75 2.76 -12.95 -1.78
N HIS A 76 3.97 -13.30 -1.38
CA HIS A 76 4.34 -13.43 0.03
C HIS A 76 4.40 -12.10 0.79
N HIS A 77 4.32 -10.95 0.12
CA HIS A 77 4.16 -9.66 0.80
C HIS A 77 2.83 -9.59 1.57
N SER A 78 1.82 -10.40 1.20
CA SER A 78 0.57 -10.54 1.96
C SER A 78 0.79 -10.87 3.43
N HIS A 79 1.78 -11.71 3.76
CA HIS A 79 2.08 -12.08 5.15
C HIS A 79 2.49 -10.88 6.01
N HIS A 80 3.14 -9.88 5.40
CA HIS A 80 3.42 -8.62 6.10
C HIS A 80 2.12 -7.91 6.46
N TYR A 81 1.21 -7.78 5.50
CA TYR A 81 -0.07 -7.08 5.72
C TYR A 81 -0.98 -7.82 6.68
N PHE A 82 -1.04 -9.15 6.63
CA PHE A 82 -1.76 -9.95 7.63
C PHE A 82 -1.26 -9.72 9.05
N GLY A 83 0.04 -9.92 9.27
CA GLY A 83 0.64 -9.77 10.60
C GLY A 83 0.57 -8.34 11.12
N PHE A 84 0.72 -7.36 10.23
CA PHE A 84 0.68 -5.96 10.60
C PHE A 84 -0.75 -5.50 10.92
N ALA A 85 -1.74 -5.88 10.12
CA ALA A 85 -3.15 -5.59 10.40
C ALA A 85 -3.59 -6.21 11.73
N GLU A 86 -3.23 -7.48 11.98
CA GLU A 86 -3.54 -8.15 13.25
C GLU A 86 -2.91 -7.44 14.46
N THR A 87 -1.65 -7.03 14.33
CA THR A 87 -0.95 -6.30 15.38
C THR A 87 -1.61 -4.95 15.65
N GLN A 88 -1.93 -4.19 14.62
CA GLN A 88 -2.60 -2.89 14.74
C GLN A 88 -4.01 -3.03 15.31
N TRP A 89 -4.75 -4.07 14.90
CA TRP A 89 -6.07 -4.37 15.45
C TRP A 89 -6.00 -4.68 16.96
N LYS A 90 -5.07 -5.53 17.38
CA LYS A 90 -4.85 -5.84 18.81
C LYS A 90 -4.45 -4.61 19.63
N LEU A 91 -3.64 -3.71 19.06
CA LEU A 91 -3.29 -2.44 19.71
C LEU A 91 -4.50 -1.52 19.83
N PHE A 92 -5.27 -1.38 18.76
CA PHE A 92 -6.51 -0.60 18.75
C PHE A 92 -7.53 -1.09 19.80
N LEU A 93 -7.71 -2.41 19.93
CA LEU A 93 -8.61 -2.98 20.93
C LEU A 93 -8.21 -2.67 22.39
N LYS A 94 -6.92 -2.50 22.66
CA LYS A 94 -6.39 -2.15 23.99
C LYS A 94 -6.48 -0.66 24.29
N GLU A 95 -6.73 0.17 23.30
CA GLU A 95 -6.80 1.62 23.49
C GLU A 95 -8.09 2.02 24.23
N SER A 96 -7.96 2.93 25.20
CA SER A 96 -9.10 3.48 25.94
C SER A 96 -8.86 4.99 26.20
N PRO A 97 -9.71 5.88 25.69
CA PRO A 97 -10.78 5.62 24.73
C PRO A 97 -10.24 5.25 23.34
N ARG A 98 -10.99 4.47 22.57
CA ARG A 98 -10.61 4.05 21.22
C ARG A 98 -10.73 5.20 20.24
N ARG A 99 -9.65 5.55 19.58
CA ARG A 99 -9.58 6.67 18.63
C ARG A 99 -9.81 6.21 17.19
N VAL A 100 -10.32 7.12 16.36
CA VAL A 100 -10.56 6.89 14.94
C VAL A 100 -9.26 6.65 14.15
N LYS A 101 -8.19 7.37 14.46
CA LYS A 101 -6.91 7.32 13.71
C LYS A 101 -6.27 5.91 13.70
N PRO A 102 -6.13 5.18 14.83
CA PRO A 102 -5.65 3.80 14.81
C PRO A 102 -6.52 2.84 13.98
N LEU A 103 -7.83 3.01 14.02
CA LEU A 103 -8.75 2.20 13.21
C LEU A 103 -8.58 2.45 11.71
N LEU A 104 -8.46 3.72 11.28
CA LEU A 104 -8.15 4.06 9.89
C LEU A 104 -6.83 3.43 9.44
N TYR A 105 -5.86 3.33 10.34
CA TYR A 105 -4.59 2.70 10.05
C TYR A 105 -4.74 1.19 9.80
N VAL A 106 -5.57 0.49 10.57
CA VAL A 106 -5.90 -0.93 10.33
C VAL A 106 -6.51 -1.11 8.94
N TYR A 107 -7.50 -0.29 8.59
CA TYR A 107 -8.13 -0.34 7.26
C TYR A 107 -7.13 -0.05 6.14
N ARG A 108 -6.28 0.96 6.31
CA ARG A 108 -5.23 1.26 5.35
C ARG A 108 -4.36 0.04 5.06
N VAL A 109 -3.90 -0.64 6.10
CA VAL A 109 -3.04 -1.82 5.97
C VAL A 109 -3.73 -2.96 5.22
N LEU A 110 -5.00 -3.27 5.57
CA LEU A 110 -5.77 -4.32 4.89
C LEU A 110 -6.02 -3.98 3.43
N LEU A 111 -6.48 -2.76 3.14
CA LEU A 111 -6.79 -2.34 1.76
C LEU A 111 -5.53 -2.27 0.89
N THR A 112 -4.39 -1.80 1.43
CA THR A 112 -3.11 -1.85 0.73
C THR A 112 -2.71 -3.27 0.38
N GLY A 113 -2.87 -4.22 1.32
CA GLY A 113 -2.55 -5.62 1.09
C GLY A 113 -3.43 -6.26 0.03
N ILE A 114 -4.75 -6.04 0.08
CA ILE A 114 -5.71 -6.56 -0.91
C ILE A 114 -5.40 -5.98 -2.30
N TRP A 115 -5.17 -4.67 -2.36
CA TRP A 115 -4.82 -3.98 -3.60
C TRP A 115 -3.55 -4.54 -4.22
N LEU A 116 -2.49 -4.66 -3.43
CA LEU A 116 -1.22 -5.22 -3.88
C LEU A 116 -1.37 -6.65 -4.44
N MET A 117 -2.13 -7.50 -3.76
CA MET A 117 -2.34 -8.89 -4.22
C MET A 117 -3.13 -8.97 -5.52
N ARG A 118 -4.06 -8.04 -5.75
CA ARG A 118 -4.89 -8.00 -6.97
C ARG A 118 -4.22 -7.34 -8.16
N THR A 119 -3.35 -6.37 -7.91
CA THR A 119 -2.86 -5.46 -8.97
C THR A 119 -1.35 -5.51 -9.16
N GLY A 120 -0.59 -6.02 -8.19
CA GLY A 120 0.86 -5.90 -8.17
C GLY A 120 1.39 -4.48 -7.95
N VAL A 121 0.51 -3.51 -7.68
CA VAL A 121 0.86 -2.10 -7.50
C VAL A 121 0.77 -1.72 -6.03
N ILE A 122 1.73 -0.91 -5.56
CA ILE A 122 1.75 -0.42 -4.19
C ILE A 122 1.00 0.89 -4.12
N GLU A 123 -0.11 0.89 -3.41
CA GLU A 123 -0.87 2.10 -3.06
C GLU A 123 -1.18 2.07 -1.55
N ALA A 124 -0.76 3.10 -0.83
CA ALA A 124 -0.95 3.20 0.61
C ALA A 124 -1.78 4.44 1.02
N ASN A 125 -2.23 5.23 0.05
CA ASN A 125 -3.14 6.33 0.30
C ASN A 125 -4.56 5.80 0.48
N LEU A 126 -5.09 5.89 1.69
CA LEU A 126 -6.41 5.35 2.02
C LEU A 126 -7.55 6.00 1.21
N VAL A 127 -7.42 7.28 0.85
CA VAL A 127 -8.43 7.97 0.04
C VAL A 127 -8.47 7.38 -1.37
N THR A 128 -7.29 7.25 -2.00
CA THR A 128 -7.15 6.64 -3.34
C THR A 128 -7.63 5.19 -3.34
N LEU A 129 -7.23 4.40 -2.35
CA LEU A 129 -7.72 3.02 -2.19
C LEU A 129 -9.24 2.98 -2.09
N ASN A 130 -9.85 3.88 -1.31
CA ASN A 130 -11.30 3.87 -1.12
C ASN A 130 -12.10 4.31 -2.36
N GLU A 131 -11.51 4.98 -3.33
CA GLU A 131 -12.13 5.23 -4.64
C GLU A 131 -12.47 3.91 -5.35
N SER A 132 -11.62 2.89 -5.17
CA SER A 132 -11.80 1.56 -5.76
C SER A 132 -12.66 0.64 -4.89
N PHE A 133 -12.44 0.63 -3.57
CA PHE A 133 -13.16 -0.24 -2.64
C PHE A 133 -14.57 0.26 -2.30
N ARG A 134 -14.82 1.58 -2.40
CA ARG A 134 -16.12 2.24 -2.17
C ARG A 134 -16.78 1.89 -0.84
N LEU A 135 -16.00 1.90 0.22
CA LEU A 135 -16.46 1.63 1.58
C LEU A 135 -16.94 2.95 2.23
N PRO A 136 -18.26 3.15 2.41
CA PRO A 136 -18.78 4.44 2.85
C PRO A 136 -18.29 4.83 4.25
N TYR A 137 -18.10 3.87 5.14
CA TYR A 137 -17.61 4.10 6.50
C TYR A 137 -16.15 4.61 6.54
N ILE A 138 -15.34 4.38 5.50
CA ILE A 138 -13.99 4.94 5.41
C ILE A 138 -14.04 6.44 5.23
N ALA A 139 -14.92 6.94 4.36
CA ALA A 139 -15.12 8.37 4.16
C ALA A 139 -15.62 9.04 5.44
N ASP A 140 -16.58 8.43 6.14
CA ASP A 140 -17.09 8.90 7.42
C ASP A 140 -15.99 8.96 8.50
N LEU A 141 -15.19 7.92 8.64
CA LEU A 141 -14.07 7.90 9.58
C LEU A 141 -13.01 8.96 9.26
N ILE A 142 -12.72 9.21 7.98
CA ILE A 142 -11.81 10.27 7.55
C ILE A 142 -12.38 11.64 7.96
N GLU A 143 -13.66 11.89 7.70
CA GLU A 143 -14.32 13.13 8.11
C GLU A 143 -14.29 13.31 9.63
N ARG A 144 -14.60 12.25 10.39
CA ARG A 144 -14.51 12.26 11.87
C ARG A 144 -13.09 12.58 12.35
N LYS A 145 -12.07 11.98 11.73
CA LYS A 145 -10.65 12.27 12.05
C LYS A 145 -10.28 13.72 11.74
N MET A 146 -10.81 14.30 10.65
CA MET A 146 -10.54 15.71 10.28
C MET A 146 -11.14 16.72 11.27
N LYS A 147 -12.23 16.35 11.96
CA LYS A 147 -12.84 17.16 13.03
C LYS A 147 -12.00 17.20 14.31
N GLY A 148 -11.07 16.27 14.51
CA GLY A 148 -10.12 16.26 15.62
C GLY A 148 -9.32 14.98 15.74
N GLU A 149 -8.03 15.08 16.04
CA GLU A 149 -7.13 13.91 16.15
C GLU A 149 -7.53 12.92 17.26
N ASN A 150 -8.22 13.41 18.29
CA ASN A 150 -8.66 12.62 19.44
C ASN A 150 -10.12 12.16 19.34
N THR A 151 -10.74 12.24 18.15
CA THR A 151 -12.10 11.76 17.96
C THR A 151 -12.17 10.27 18.27
N THR A 152 -13.09 9.92 19.19
CA THR A 152 -13.27 8.56 19.69
C THR A 152 -14.43 7.85 19.03
N LEU A 153 -14.42 6.53 19.12
CA LEU A 153 -15.48 5.64 18.68
C LEU A 153 -16.41 5.34 19.86
N THR A 154 -17.69 5.12 19.57
CA THR A 154 -18.66 4.63 20.52
C THR A 154 -18.65 3.09 20.58
N ASP A 155 -19.15 2.50 21.64
CA ASP A 155 -19.26 1.04 21.73
C ASP A 155 -20.18 0.46 20.64
N GLY A 156 -21.17 1.22 20.17
CA GLY A 156 -22.04 0.83 19.05
C GLY A 156 -21.28 0.72 17.71
N ASP A 157 -20.24 1.53 17.49
CA ASP A 157 -19.41 1.45 16.31
C ASP A 157 -18.56 0.15 16.29
N MET A 158 -18.19 -0.35 17.48
CA MET A 158 -17.21 -1.43 17.61
C MET A 158 -17.68 -2.75 17.00
N ALA A 159 -18.91 -3.17 17.24
CA ALA A 159 -19.47 -4.42 16.69
C ALA A 159 -19.48 -4.42 15.15
N PHE A 160 -19.71 -3.26 14.55
CA PHE A 160 -19.63 -3.08 13.10
C PHE A 160 -18.18 -3.21 12.62
N HIS A 161 -17.23 -2.48 13.23
CA HIS A 161 -15.86 -2.46 12.79
C HIS A 161 -15.13 -3.79 13.02
N GLU A 162 -15.53 -4.58 14.00
CA GLU A 162 -15.03 -5.95 14.22
C GLU A 162 -15.44 -6.87 13.05
N LYS A 163 -16.70 -6.82 12.64
CA LYS A 163 -17.17 -7.59 11.47
C LYS A 163 -16.47 -7.16 10.18
N GLU A 164 -16.26 -5.87 9.98
CA GLU A 164 -15.59 -5.35 8.80
C GLU A 164 -14.10 -5.69 8.80
N TYR A 165 -13.43 -5.68 9.95
CA TYR A 165 -12.06 -6.16 10.08
C TYR A 165 -11.94 -7.63 9.64
N GLU A 166 -12.79 -8.52 10.15
CA GLU A 166 -12.77 -9.93 9.78
C GLU A 166 -13.12 -10.14 8.31
N ARG A 167 -14.09 -9.40 7.77
CA ARG A 167 -14.44 -9.45 6.35
C ARG A 167 -13.26 -9.06 5.46
N LEU A 168 -12.61 -7.94 5.74
CA LEU A 168 -11.46 -7.48 4.94
C LEU A 168 -10.24 -8.40 5.12
N ARG A 169 -10.05 -8.97 6.30
CA ARG A 169 -9.02 -9.99 6.53
C ARG A 169 -9.26 -11.24 5.69
N ALA A 170 -10.50 -11.71 5.62
CA ALA A 170 -10.88 -12.82 4.74
C ALA A 170 -10.71 -12.44 3.25
N GLU A 171 -11.05 -11.21 2.86
CA GLU A 171 -10.86 -10.69 1.50
C GLU A 171 -9.38 -10.63 1.12
N LEU A 172 -8.49 -10.27 2.05
CA LEU A 172 -7.04 -10.34 1.83
C LEU A 172 -6.58 -11.79 1.61
N GLN A 173 -7.15 -12.76 2.33
CA GLN A 173 -6.84 -14.18 2.13
C GLN A 173 -7.24 -14.62 0.71
N VAL A 174 -8.45 -14.29 0.28
CA VAL A 174 -8.92 -14.59 -1.09
C VAL A 174 -8.04 -13.91 -2.14
N ALA A 175 -7.65 -12.66 -1.91
CA ALA A 175 -6.76 -11.94 -2.81
C ALA A 175 -5.36 -12.60 -2.89
N PHE A 176 -4.83 -13.10 -1.76
CA PHE A 176 -3.58 -13.85 -1.73
C PHE A 176 -3.67 -15.17 -2.53
N GLU A 177 -4.73 -15.94 -2.32
CA GLU A 177 -4.95 -17.22 -3.00
C GLU A 177 -5.11 -17.05 -4.51
N GLY A 178 -5.82 -16.02 -4.94
CA GLY A 178 -6.03 -15.68 -6.36
C GLY A 178 -4.94 -14.82 -6.99
N SER A 179 -3.86 -14.49 -6.27
CA SER A 179 -2.82 -13.60 -6.78
C SER A 179 -1.94 -14.29 -7.83
N GLU A 180 -1.76 -13.63 -8.96
CA GLU A 180 -0.83 -14.03 -10.03
C GLU A 180 0.62 -13.54 -9.78
N LEU A 181 0.88 -12.86 -8.69
CA LEU A 181 2.22 -12.45 -8.31
C LEU A 181 3.14 -13.64 -8.10
N PRO A 182 4.43 -13.53 -8.48
CA PRO A 182 5.39 -14.62 -8.30
C PRO A 182 5.62 -14.94 -6.82
N GLU A 183 6.11 -16.14 -6.53
CA GLU A 183 6.50 -16.51 -5.15
C GLU A 183 7.85 -15.94 -4.73
N VAL A 184 8.74 -15.76 -5.69
CA VAL A 184 10.08 -15.23 -5.47
C VAL A 184 10.42 -14.21 -6.56
N PRO A 185 11.22 -13.17 -6.25
CA PRO A 185 11.79 -12.29 -7.25
C PRO A 185 12.65 -13.09 -8.24
N ASP A 186 12.60 -12.72 -9.51
CA ASP A 186 13.43 -13.34 -10.54
C ASP A 186 14.93 -13.03 -10.32
N GLU A 187 15.79 -13.80 -11.00
CA GLU A 187 17.24 -13.68 -10.85
C GLU A 187 17.77 -12.37 -11.46
N GLU A 188 17.12 -11.87 -12.51
CA GLU A 188 17.48 -10.59 -13.14
C GLU A 188 17.28 -9.43 -12.16
N THR A 189 16.14 -9.37 -11.50
CA THR A 189 15.85 -8.39 -10.43
C THR A 189 16.88 -8.46 -9.30
N ARG A 190 17.26 -9.67 -8.88
CA ARG A 190 18.28 -9.86 -7.84
C ARG A 190 19.64 -9.36 -8.27
N ALA A 191 20.06 -9.69 -9.51
CA ALA A 191 21.32 -9.25 -10.08
C ALA A 191 21.37 -7.71 -10.22
N ALA A 192 20.30 -7.10 -10.72
CA ALA A 192 20.20 -5.66 -10.86
C ALA A 192 20.27 -4.91 -9.51
N LEU A 193 19.60 -5.42 -8.47
CA LEU A 193 19.69 -4.86 -7.11
C LEU A 193 21.10 -4.97 -6.54
N ASN A 194 21.78 -6.08 -6.77
CA ASN A 194 23.16 -6.28 -6.31
C ASN A 194 24.12 -5.35 -7.04
N ASP A 195 23.98 -5.20 -8.35
CA ASP A 195 24.79 -4.29 -9.16
C ASP A 195 24.60 -2.83 -8.70
N LEU A 196 23.37 -2.38 -8.55
CA LEU A 196 23.07 -1.05 -8.02
C LEU A 196 23.71 -0.83 -6.64
N LEU A 197 23.60 -1.80 -5.74
CA LEU A 197 24.20 -1.73 -4.40
C LEU A 197 25.72 -1.60 -4.46
N VAL A 198 26.38 -2.35 -5.32
CA VAL A 198 27.85 -2.28 -5.52
C VAL A 198 28.23 -0.91 -6.04
N ARG A 199 27.58 -0.41 -7.07
CA ARG A 199 27.86 0.92 -7.66
C ARG A 199 27.65 2.06 -6.65
N VAL A 200 26.62 1.99 -5.82
CA VAL A 200 26.36 3.02 -4.79
C VAL A 200 27.43 2.99 -3.68
N ARG A 201 27.96 1.82 -3.34
CA ARG A 201 28.99 1.68 -2.29
C ARG A 201 30.39 2.05 -2.75
N LEU A 202 30.68 2.01 -4.04
CA LEU A 202 31.98 2.32 -4.61
C LEU A 202 32.14 3.80 -5.04
N LYS A 203 31.08 4.59 -4.93
CA LYS A 203 31.12 6.05 -5.06
C LYS A 203 31.62 6.71 -3.78
#